data_57c6920b159a46a440e924bf96fb3308
#
_entry.id   57c6920b159a46a440e924bf96fb3308
#
_cell.length_a   1.000
_cell.length_b   1.000
_cell.length_c   1.000
_cell.angle_alpha   90.00
_cell.angle_beta   90.00
_cell.angle_gamma   90.00
#
_symmetry.space_group_name_H-M   'P 1'
#
loop_
_entity.id
_entity.type
_entity.pdbx_description
1 polymer ?
#
loop_
_entity_poly.entity_id
_entity_poly.type
_entity_poly.pdbx_seq_one_letter_code
_entity_poly.pdbx_strand_id
1 'polypeptide(L)'
;KKTAIKILKDYKGRLPSTTEQLKTLPGIGDYTSRAIMAIALNKKIIPLDGNVERILKRVFYLRREDEISKEYLNNKIHFFGASSRASDYAQAIMEIGALVCKPNNPLCAKCPISLNCISCKKNDFVVRTKNKFNITKYFEARIYQNNNKYLLIKNNKFNFLKNMPIFPMSEVEEKKYKYSNSKKINIKLSNMDMKIILNKIDKLPNIKNKILLNRAHTKSIILPSFTKKIFSSVSKI
;
A
#
# COMPACT_ATOMS: atom_id res chain seq x y z
N LYS A 1 -9.94 14.21 6.68
CA LYS A 1 -10.84 15.10 7.42
C LYS A 1 -10.16 15.72 8.63
N LYS A 2 -9.62 14.95 9.62
CA LYS A 2 -8.94 15.49 10.82
C LYS A 2 -7.81 16.46 10.46
N THR A 3 -6.98 16.11 9.48
CA THR A 3 -5.87 16.95 8.99
C THR A 3 -6.37 18.29 8.45
N ALA A 4 -7.40 18.29 7.59
CA ALA A 4 -7.98 19.52 7.03
C ALA A 4 -8.56 20.44 8.12
N ILE A 5 -9.26 19.85 9.11
CA ILE A 5 -9.78 20.63 10.26
C ILE A 5 -8.62 21.27 11.04
N LYS A 6 -7.53 20.52 11.29
CA LYS A 6 -6.37 21.04 12.00
C LYS A 6 -5.67 22.15 11.22
N ILE A 7 -5.54 22.02 9.89
CA ILE A 7 -4.98 23.08 9.04
C ILE A 7 -5.84 24.35 9.10
N LEU A 8 -7.16 24.22 9.06
CA LEU A 8 -8.05 25.38 9.19
C LEU A 8 -7.89 26.06 10.56
N LYS A 9 -7.89 25.28 11.64
CA LYS A 9 -7.85 25.79 13.02
C LYS A 9 -6.49 26.38 13.37
N ASP A 10 -5.41 25.64 13.16
CA ASP A 10 -4.08 25.95 13.69
C ASP A 10 -3.24 26.78 12.70
N TYR A 11 -3.55 26.69 11.39
CA TYR A 11 -2.78 27.32 10.32
C TYR A 11 -3.60 28.22 9.40
N LYS A 12 -4.83 28.61 9.81
CA LYS A 12 -5.71 29.50 9.05
C LYS A 12 -5.95 29.07 7.59
N GLY A 13 -6.01 27.75 7.36
CA GLY A 13 -6.21 27.18 6.02
C GLY A 13 -4.96 27.10 5.14
N ARG A 14 -3.80 27.55 5.60
CA ARG A 14 -2.52 27.46 4.87
C ARG A 14 -1.74 26.20 5.25
N LEU A 15 -1.03 25.62 4.30
CA LEU A 15 -0.14 24.49 4.61
C LEU A 15 1.06 24.98 5.43
N PRO A 16 1.45 24.23 6.47
CA PRO A 16 2.71 24.49 7.17
C PRO A 16 3.90 24.41 6.22
N SER A 17 4.90 25.25 6.44
CA SER A 17 6.06 25.40 5.54
C SER A 17 7.33 24.67 5.99
N THR A 18 7.24 23.86 7.06
CA THR A 18 8.35 23.02 7.55
C THR A 18 7.93 21.56 7.68
N THR A 19 8.88 20.65 7.55
CA THR A 19 8.65 19.20 7.71
C THR A 19 8.17 18.86 9.12
N GLU A 20 8.69 19.52 10.13
CA GLU A 20 8.36 19.34 11.56
C GLU A 20 6.90 19.69 11.80
N GLN A 21 6.45 20.85 11.34
CA GLN A 21 5.05 21.27 11.46
C GLN A 21 4.11 20.35 10.67
N LEU A 22 4.48 19.96 9.47
CA LEU A 22 3.69 19.02 8.66
C LEU A 22 3.52 17.67 9.37
N LYS A 23 4.56 17.16 10.04
CA LYS A 23 4.50 15.90 10.78
C LYS A 23 3.58 15.94 12.01
N THR A 24 3.23 17.12 12.52
CA THR A 24 2.23 17.24 13.61
C THR A 24 0.80 16.98 13.13
N LEU A 25 0.58 16.96 11.80
CA LEU A 25 -0.73 16.76 11.21
C LEU A 25 -1.09 15.27 11.15
N PRO A 26 -2.31 14.88 11.53
CA PRO A 26 -2.73 13.48 11.50
C PRO A 26 -2.59 12.83 10.11
N GLY A 27 -1.86 11.71 10.03
CA GLY A 27 -1.65 10.97 8.78
C GLY A 27 -0.53 11.49 7.89
N ILE A 28 0.23 12.51 8.34
CA ILE A 28 1.41 12.99 7.64
C ILE A 28 2.66 12.48 8.36
N GLY A 29 3.35 11.54 7.71
CA GLY A 29 4.64 11.02 8.15
C GLY A 29 5.82 11.70 7.43
N ASP A 30 7.02 11.16 7.62
CA ASP A 30 8.26 11.69 7.05
C ASP A 30 8.22 11.81 5.52
N TYR A 31 7.82 10.73 4.84
CA TYR A 31 7.67 10.74 3.39
C TYR A 31 6.66 11.79 2.91
N THR A 32 5.46 11.81 3.51
CA THR A 32 4.39 12.72 3.06
C THR A 32 4.75 14.18 3.32
N SER A 33 5.39 14.50 4.45
CA SER A 33 5.85 15.85 4.74
C SER A 33 6.89 16.32 3.71
N ARG A 34 7.88 15.50 3.40
CA ARG A 34 8.89 15.81 2.38
C ARG A 34 8.29 15.94 0.98
N ALA A 35 7.32 15.09 0.61
CA ALA A 35 6.62 15.18 -0.65
C ALA A 35 5.83 16.48 -0.80
N ILE A 36 5.13 16.92 0.25
CA ILE A 36 4.44 18.21 0.27
C ILE A 36 5.45 19.36 0.11
N MET A 37 6.55 19.32 0.84
CA MET A 37 7.60 20.34 0.76
C MET A 37 8.18 20.44 -0.66
N ALA A 38 8.50 19.31 -1.28
CA ALA A 38 9.05 19.28 -2.63
C ALA A 38 8.05 19.72 -3.68
N ILE A 39 6.87 19.05 -3.72
CA ILE A 39 5.92 19.16 -4.83
C ILE A 39 5.03 20.39 -4.72
N ALA A 40 4.45 20.63 -3.54
CA ALA A 40 3.51 21.74 -3.35
C ALA A 40 4.21 23.06 -2.99
N LEU A 41 5.35 23.01 -2.31
CA LEU A 41 6.06 24.20 -1.84
C LEU A 41 7.37 24.47 -2.57
N ASN A 42 7.69 23.71 -3.62
CA ASN A 42 8.88 23.84 -4.47
C ASN A 42 10.20 23.91 -3.69
N LYS A 43 10.29 23.20 -2.55
CA LYS A 43 11.49 23.15 -1.72
C LYS A 43 12.48 22.11 -2.28
N LYS A 44 13.77 22.41 -2.22
CA LYS A 44 14.86 21.54 -2.70
C LYS A 44 15.04 20.29 -1.83
N ILE A 45 14.01 19.45 -1.80
CA ILE A 45 13.94 18.21 -1.03
C ILE A 45 13.53 17.09 -1.98
N ILE A 46 14.16 15.93 -1.86
CA ILE A 46 13.74 14.72 -2.57
C ILE A 46 13.13 13.75 -1.55
N PRO A 47 11.86 13.39 -1.71
CA PRO A 47 11.21 12.41 -0.83
C PRO A 47 11.81 11.02 -1.04
N LEU A 48 12.15 10.33 0.04
CA LEU A 48 12.65 8.96 -0.02
C LEU A 48 11.47 7.98 -0.02
N ASP A 49 10.97 7.65 -1.21
CA ASP A 49 9.99 6.56 -1.40
C ASP A 49 10.70 5.25 -1.80
N GLY A 50 9.93 4.16 -1.97
CA GLY A 50 10.48 2.88 -2.39
C GLY A 50 11.13 2.90 -3.79
N ASN A 51 10.76 3.84 -4.66
CA ASN A 51 11.37 4.02 -5.97
C ASN A 51 12.73 4.70 -5.86
N VAL A 52 12.79 5.81 -5.13
CA VAL A 52 14.03 6.55 -4.85
C VAL A 52 15.02 5.69 -4.07
N GLU A 53 14.54 4.95 -3.07
CA GLU A 53 15.34 3.98 -2.32
C GLU A 53 15.98 2.93 -3.24
N ARG A 54 15.19 2.35 -4.16
CA ARG A 54 15.69 1.37 -5.14
C ARG A 54 16.77 1.98 -6.06
N ILE A 55 16.55 3.21 -6.53
CA ILE A 55 17.56 3.91 -7.35
C ILE A 55 18.86 4.06 -6.58
N LEU A 56 18.82 4.60 -5.35
CA LEU A 56 20.00 4.80 -4.52
C LEU A 56 20.72 3.48 -4.24
N LYS A 57 19.99 2.42 -3.90
CA LYS A 57 20.57 1.09 -3.69
C LYS A 57 21.31 0.58 -4.92
N ARG A 58 20.81 0.83 -6.12
CA ARG A 58 21.44 0.42 -7.38
C ARG A 58 22.60 1.32 -7.78
N VAL A 59 22.46 2.63 -7.62
CA VAL A 59 23.53 3.60 -7.92
C VAL A 59 24.75 3.29 -7.08
N PHE A 60 24.59 3.10 -5.78
CA PHE A 60 25.69 2.82 -4.84
C PHE A 60 25.98 1.33 -4.63
N TYR A 61 25.29 0.44 -5.35
CA TYR A 61 25.48 -1.02 -5.27
C TYR A 61 25.30 -1.59 -3.86
N LEU A 62 24.30 -1.10 -3.15
CA LEU A 62 24.00 -1.53 -1.78
C LEU A 62 23.22 -2.86 -1.78
N ARG A 63 23.83 -3.92 -1.25
CA ARG A 63 23.34 -5.30 -1.39
C ARG A 63 22.68 -5.88 -0.14
N ARG A 64 22.99 -5.34 1.02
CA ARG A 64 22.50 -5.86 2.30
C ARG A 64 21.45 -4.93 2.89
N GLU A 65 20.18 -5.37 2.96
CA GLU A 65 19.07 -4.54 3.49
C GLU A 65 19.20 -4.28 4.99
N ASP A 66 19.79 -5.18 5.74
CA ASP A 66 19.98 -5.11 7.18
C ASP A 66 21.02 -4.04 7.62
N GLU A 67 21.93 -3.66 6.72
CA GLU A 67 22.96 -2.64 6.95
C GLU A 67 22.54 -1.25 6.43
N ILE A 68 21.38 -1.14 5.77
CA ILE A 68 20.95 0.10 5.10
C ILE A 68 19.82 0.75 5.90
N SER A 69 20.18 1.67 6.78
CA SER A 69 19.17 2.49 7.48
C SER A 69 18.56 3.54 6.55
N LYS A 70 17.35 3.99 6.90
CA LYS A 70 16.73 5.14 6.19
C LYS A 70 17.57 6.41 6.31
N GLU A 71 18.25 6.57 7.42
CA GLU A 71 19.16 7.70 7.65
C GLU A 71 20.35 7.64 6.69
N TYR A 72 20.98 6.48 6.52
CA TYR A 72 22.03 6.29 5.55
C TYR A 72 21.58 6.65 4.13
N LEU A 73 20.39 6.20 3.71
CA LEU A 73 19.85 6.53 2.40
C LEU A 73 19.50 8.02 2.27
N ASN A 74 19.00 8.67 3.32
CA ASN A 74 18.77 10.11 3.32
C ASN A 74 20.08 10.89 3.11
N ASN A 75 21.17 10.45 3.70
CA ASN A 75 22.50 11.06 3.48
C ASN A 75 22.99 10.87 2.03
N LYS A 76 22.59 9.78 1.36
CA LYS A 76 22.92 9.53 -0.05
C LYS A 76 22.04 10.31 -1.04
N ILE A 77 20.93 10.90 -0.60
CA ILE A 77 20.05 11.70 -1.47
C ILE A 77 20.79 12.89 -2.12
N HIS A 78 21.82 13.40 -1.47
CA HIS A 78 22.67 14.48 -2.04
C HIS A 78 23.29 14.12 -3.39
N PHE A 79 23.39 12.83 -3.74
CA PHE A 79 23.79 12.37 -5.07
C PHE A 79 22.99 13.01 -6.21
N PHE A 80 21.71 13.23 -6.00
CA PHE A 80 20.85 13.81 -7.03
C PHE A 80 21.07 15.32 -7.22
N GLY A 81 21.77 16.00 -6.29
CA GLY A 81 21.92 17.44 -6.32
C GLY A 81 20.61 18.19 -6.07
N ALA A 82 20.50 19.38 -6.63
CA ALA A 82 19.34 20.25 -6.47
C ALA A 82 19.02 20.98 -7.78
N SER A 83 17.73 21.37 -7.93
CA SER A 83 17.24 22.14 -9.07
C SER A 83 16.44 23.36 -8.59
N SER A 84 16.41 24.44 -9.36
CA SER A 84 15.51 25.56 -9.14
C SER A 84 14.04 25.14 -9.38
N ARG A 85 13.81 24.19 -10.27
CA ARG A 85 12.51 23.52 -10.48
C ARG A 85 12.38 22.32 -9.55
N ALA A 86 12.41 22.54 -8.25
CA ALA A 86 12.51 21.47 -7.26
C ALA A 86 11.32 20.49 -7.31
N SER A 87 10.12 21.00 -7.56
CA SER A 87 8.90 20.19 -7.71
C SER A 87 9.02 19.21 -8.86
N ASP A 88 9.32 19.70 -10.06
CA ASP A 88 9.45 18.85 -11.26
C ASP A 88 10.61 17.86 -11.11
N TYR A 89 11.71 18.33 -10.51
CA TYR A 89 12.90 17.52 -10.32
C TYR A 89 12.66 16.35 -9.36
N ALA A 90 11.99 16.58 -8.24
CA ALA A 90 11.64 15.52 -7.30
C ALA A 90 10.70 14.49 -7.96
N GLN A 91 9.70 14.95 -8.71
CA GLN A 91 8.78 14.08 -9.45
C GLN A 91 9.52 13.27 -10.52
N ALA A 92 10.41 13.89 -11.30
CA ALA A 92 11.19 13.21 -12.32
C ALA A 92 12.05 12.08 -11.73
N ILE A 93 12.69 12.28 -10.56
CA ILE A 93 13.45 11.22 -9.89
C ILE A 93 12.52 10.06 -9.46
N MET A 94 11.36 10.36 -8.93
CA MET A 94 10.38 9.32 -8.55
C MET A 94 9.90 8.55 -9.79
N GLU A 95 9.65 9.24 -10.90
CA GLU A 95 9.25 8.64 -12.19
C GLU A 95 10.34 7.79 -12.82
N ILE A 96 11.61 8.19 -12.74
CA ILE A 96 12.75 7.33 -13.14
C ILE A 96 12.64 5.99 -12.39
N GLY A 97 12.35 6.01 -11.10
CA GLY A 97 12.13 4.79 -10.33
C GLY A 97 10.93 3.97 -10.78
N ALA A 98 9.82 4.63 -11.08
CA ALA A 98 8.58 3.95 -11.46
C ALA A 98 8.64 3.39 -12.91
N LEU A 99 9.18 4.14 -13.85
CA LEU A 99 9.05 3.87 -15.30
C LEU A 99 10.33 3.29 -15.91
N VAL A 100 11.49 3.66 -15.41
CA VAL A 100 12.81 3.30 -15.99
C VAL A 100 13.54 2.30 -15.10
N CYS A 101 13.85 2.66 -13.87
CA CYS A 101 14.55 1.81 -12.91
C CYS A 101 13.59 0.82 -12.25
N LYS A 102 12.86 0.01 -13.03
CA LYS A 102 11.85 -0.94 -12.57
C LYS A 102 12.44 -1.98 -11.61
N PRO A 103 11.62 -2.59 -10.71
CA PRO A 103 12.08 -3.68 -9.84
C PRO A 103 12.71 -4.82 -10.64
N ASN A 104 11.99 -5.29 -11.66
CA ASN A 104 12.46 -6.29 -12.60
C ASN A 104 12.73 -5.64 -13.96
N ASN A 105 13.77 -6.10 -14.66
CA ASN A 105 14.15 -5.65 -16.00
C ASN A 105 14.23 -4.11 -16.13
N PRO A 106 15.16 -3.44 -15.44
CA PRO A 106 15.32 -2.00 -15.55
C PRO A 106 15.76 -1.59 -16.95
N LEU A 107 15.22 -0.47 -17.43
CA LEU A 107 15.52 0.07 -18.78
C LEU A 107 16.76 0.97 -18.74
N CYS A 108 17.94 0.40 -18.48
CA CYS A 108 19.17 1.15 -18.25
C CYS A 108 19.64 1.97 -19.46
N ALA A 109 19.37 1.52 -20.68
CA ALA A 109 19.69 2.27 -21.89
C ALA A 109 18.90 3.60 -22.00
N LYS A 110 17.74 3.71 -21.32
CA LYS A 110 16.93 4.96 -21.25
C LYS A 110 17.17 5.75 -19.97
N CYS A 111 18.08 5.30 -19.10
CA CYS A 111 18.25 5.89 -17.79
C CYS A 111 19.23 7.06 -17.82
N PRO A 112 18.83 8.29 -17.45
CA PRO A 112 19.71 9.46 -17.51
C PRO A 112 20.89 9.41 -16.53
N ILE A 113 20.82 8.54 -15.52
CA ILE A 113 21.86 8.35 -14.50
C ILE A 113 22.63 7.04 -14.65
N SER A 114 22.51 6.35 -15.80
CA SER A 114 23.15 5.05 -16.04
C SER A 114 24.65 5.08 -15.92
N LEU A 115 25.30 6.14 -16.39
CA LEU A 115 26.76 6.32 -16.33
C LEU A 115 27.31 6.35 -14.91
N ASN A 116 26.51 6.85 -13.95
CA ASN A 116 26.91 6.94 -12.55
C ASN A 116 26.41 5.74 -11.71
N CYS A 117 25.71 4.79 -12.34
CA CYS A 117 25.09 3.67 -11.65
C CYS A 117 26.01 2.44 -11.62
N ILE A 118 26.49 2.07 -10.42
CA ILE A 118 27.39 0.90 -10.27
C ILE A 118 26.68 -0.40 -10.66
N SER A 119 25.40 -0.57 -10.30
CA SER A 119 24.61 -1.76 -10.70
C SER A 119 24.46 -1.87 -12.22
N CYS A 120 24.34 -0.75 -12.92
CA CYS A 120 24.31 -0.75 -14.39
C CYS A 120 25.65 -1.21 -14.99
N LYS A 121 26.76 -0.66 -14.50
CA LYS A 121 28.12 -1.06 -14.95
C LYS A 121 28.40 -2.54 -14.70
N LYS A 122 27.90 -3.08 -13.60
CA LYS A 122 28.08 -4.50 -13.24
C LYS A 122 27.02 -5.43 -13.84
N ASN A 123 26.02 -4.89 -14.54
CA ASN A 123 24.83 -5.61 -15.00
C ASN A 123 24.18 -6.48 -13.91
N ASP A 124 24.16 -5.97 -12.68
CA ASP A 124 23.65 -6.67 -11.51
C ASP A 124 22.67 -5.79 -10.73
N PHE A 125 21.38 -6.13 -10.81
CA PHE A 125 20.27 -5.34 -10.27
C PHE A 125 19.59 -5.98 -9.07
N VAL A 126 20.09 -7.12 -8.59
CA VAL A 126 19.48 -7.85 -7.48
C VAL A 126 19.68 -7.08 -6.18
N VAL A 127 18.61 -6.53 -5.64
CA VAL A 127 18.57 -6.08 -4.24
C VAL A 127 18.04 -7.26 -3.44
N ARG A 128 18.87 -7.82 -2.56
CA ARG A 128 18.40 -8.87 -1.64
C ARG A 128 17.42 -8.26 -0.66
N THR A 129 16.14 -8.54 -0.85
CA THR A 129 15.10 -8.18 0.11
C THR A 129 15.14 -9.16 1.28
N LYS A 130 15.00 -8.66 2.52
CA LYS A 130 14.68 -9.55 3.65
C LYS A 130 13.46 -10.37 3.25
N ASN A 131 13.55 -11.69 3.38
CA ASN A 131 12.38 -12.55 3.24
C ASN A 131 11.32 -12.04 4.22
N LYS A 132 10.34 -11.30 3.73
CA LYS A 132 9.18 -10.96 4.55
C LYS A 132 8.47 -12.29 4.79
N PHE A 133 8.56 -12.80 6.01
CA PHE A 133 7.80 -13.96 6.41
C PHE A 133 6.33 -13.67 6.14
N ASN A 134 5.75 -14.37 5.19
CA ASN A 134 4.32 -14.29 4.96
C ASN A 134 3.65 -15.05 6.10
N ILE A 135 2.82 -14.35 6.85
CA ILE A 135 2.01 -14.95 7.90
C ILE A 135 0.80 -15.57 7.23
N THR A 136 0.68 -16.89 7.27
CA THR A 136 -0.54 -17.57 6.82
C THR A 136 -1.60 -17.52 7.92
N LYS A 137 -2.79 -17.03 7.57
CA LYS A 137 -3.95 -17.02 8.46
C LYS A 137 -5.17 -17.62 7.78
N TYR A 138 -5.98 -18.30 8.57
CA TYR A 138 -7.15 -19.03 8.10
C TYR A 138 -8.41 -18.30 8.56
N PHE A 139 -9.37 -18.16 7.65
CA PHE A 139 -10.62 -17.46 7.91
C PHE A 139 -11.82 -18.22 7.36
N GLU A 140 -12.97 -17.98 7.95
CA GLU A 140 -14.26 -18.38 7.42
C GLU A 140 -15.08 -17.12 7.15
N ALA A 141 -15.47 -16.91 5.89
CA ALA A 141 -16.36 -15.82 5.47
C ALA A 141 -17.78 -16.34 5.32
N ARG A 142 -18.74 -15.69 5.98
CA ARG A 142 -20.17 -16.01 5.91
C ARG A 142 -20.80 -15.22 4.79
N ILE A 143 -21.33 -15.94 3.80
CA ILE A 143 -21.92 -15.37 2.60
C ILE A 143 -23.45 -15.47 2.72
N TYR A 144 -24.09 -14.37 3.09
CA TYR A 144 -25.53 -14.24 3.00
C TYR A 144 -25.90 -13.55 1.69
N GLN A 145 -26.83 -14.15 0.95
CA GLN A 145 -27.35 -13.61 -0.29
C GLN A 145 -28.88 -13.79 -0.31
N ASN A 146 -29.61 -12.71 -0.56
CA ASN A 146 -31.05 -12.73 -0.81
C ASN A 146 -31.40 -11.65 -1.85
N ASN A 147 -32.17 -12.00 -2.90
CA ASN A 147 -32.62 -11.10 -3.97
C ASN A 147 -31.49 -10.21 -4.53
N ASN A 148 -30.36 -10.81 -4.93
CA ASN A 148 -29.14 -10.12 -5.39
C ASN A 148 -28.50 -9.15 -4.37
N LYS A 149 -28.94 -9.15 -3.12
CA LYS A 149 -28.32 -8.37 -2.03
C LYS A 149 -27.40 -9.27 -1.21
N TYR A 150 -26.22 -8.78 -0.96
CA TYR A 150 -25.19 -9.44 -0.14
C TYR A 150 -25.00 -8.71 1.17
N LEU A 151 -24.81 -9.47 2.25
CA LEU A 151 -24.46 -8.89 3.55
C LEU A 151 -22.96 -8.57 3.60
N LEU A 152 -22.65 -7.31 3.84
CA LEU A 152 -21.35 -6.84 4.26
C LEU A 152 -21.43 -6.22 5.64
N ILE A 153 -20.28 -6.08 6.30
CA ILE A 153 -20.15 -5.36 7.56
C ILE A 153 -19.02 -4.35 7.47
N LYS A 154 -19.12 -3.26 8.19
CA LYS A 154 -17.99 -2.35 8.40
C LYS A 154 -17.00 -3.03 9.33
N ASN A 155 -15.77 -3.29 8.82
CA ASN A 155 -14.75 -4.00 9.59
C ASN A 155 -14.26 -3.20 10.79
N ASN A 156 -14.65 -3.59 11.98
CA ASN A 156 -14.15 -3.03 13.25
C ASN A 156 -13.32 -4.05 14.04
N LYS A 157 -13.31 -5.32 13.59
CA LYS A 157 -12.71 -6.44 14.33
C LYS A 157 -11.24 -6.64 13.98
N PHE A 158 -10.88 -6.54 12.70
CA PHE A 158 -9.54 -6.84 12.22
C PHE A 158 -8.73 -5.56 12.01
N ASN A 159 -7.42 -5.63 12.23
CA ASN A 159 -6.50 -4.51 12.02
C ASN A 159 -6.22 -4.21 10.54
N PHE A 160 -6.58 -5.11 9.61
CA PHE A 160 -6.55 -4.88 8.17
C PHE A 160 -7.88 -4.34 7.66
N LEU A 161 -7.87 -3.51 6.63
CA LEU A 161 -9.06 -2.91 6.00
C LEU A 161 -10.05 -2.30 7.03
N LYS A 162 -9.52 -1.66 8.07
CA LYS A 162 -10.32 -1.08 9.17
C LYS A 162 -11.32 -0.08 8.63
N ASN A 163 -12.56 -0.15 9.12
CA ASN A 163 -13.70 0.66 8.69
C ASN A 163 -14.16 0.46 7.24
N MET A 164 -13.62 -0.51 6.52
CA MET A 164 -14.04 -0.83 5.16
C MET A 164 -15.12 -1.92 5.13
N PRO A 165 -15.97 -1.95 4.08
CA PRO A 165 -16.97 -3.00 3.93
C PRO A 165 -16.32 -4.32 3.51
N ILE A 166 -16.50 -5.36 4.34
CA ILE A 166 -16.05 -6.73 4.11
C ILE A 166 -17.20 -7.71 4.36
N PHE A 167 -17.09 -8.95 3.87
CA PHE A 167 -17.97 -10.01 4.30
C PHE A 167 -17.79 -10.31 5.79
N PRO A 168 -18.85 -10.66 6.53
CA PRO A 168 -18.72 -11.14 7.90
C PRO A 168 -17.78 -12.33 7.94
N MET A 169 -16.71 -12.25 8.75
CA MET A 169 -15.71 -13.31 8.82
C MET A 169 -15.14 -13.47 10.22
N SER A 170 -14.61 -14.66 10.48
CA SER A 170 -13.89 -15.00 11.71
C SER A 170 -12.59 -15.73 11.39
N GLU A 171 -11.57 -15.55 12.20
CA GLU A 171 -10.36 -16.34 12.16
C GLU A 171 -10.67 -17.76 12.65
N VAL A 172 -10.13 -18.77 12.00
CA VAL A 172 -10.35 -20.18 12.30
C VAL A 172 -9.00 -20.93 12.34
N GLU A 173 -8.98 -22.09 12.94
CA GLU A 173 -7.79 -22.93 12.96
C GLU A 173 -7.53 -23.56 11.57
N GLU A 174 -6.26 -23.86 11.30
CA GLU A 174 -5.86 -24.54 10.07
C GLU A 174 -6.59 -25.87 9.87
N LYS A 175 -6.83 -26.62 10.96
CA LYS A 175 -7.55 -27.90 10.96
C LYS A 175 -8.95 -27.71 10.34
N LYS A 176 -9.70 -26.69 10.78
CA LYS A 176 -11.02 -26.39 10.22
C LYS A 176 -10.95 -26.06 8.73
N TYR A 177 -9.95 -25.30 8.31
CA TYR A 177 -9.75 -24.99 6.89
C TYR A 177 -9.47 -26.25 6.07
N LYS A 178 -8.57 -27.14 6.55
CA LYS A 178 -8.20 -28.37 5.83
C LYS A 178 -9.39 -29.29 5.60
N TYR A 179 -10.21 -29.53 6.63
CA TYR A 179 -11.32 -30.46 6.59
C TYR A 179 -12.64 -29.88 6.09
N SER A 180 -12.71 -28.59 5.80
CA SER A 180 -13.93 -27.99 5.23
C SER A 180 -14.13 -28.41 3.79
N ASN A 181 -15.35 -28.86 3.44
CA ASN A 181 -15.79 -29.16 2.08
C ASN A 181 -16.29 -27.91 1.33
N SER A 182 -16.41 -26.78 2.02
CA SER A 182 -16.85 -25.53 1.40
C SER A 182 -15.78 -24.97 0.46
N LYS A 183 -16.20 -24.14 -0.49
CA LYS A 183 -15.29 -23.46 -1.41
C LYS A 183 -14.21 -22.68 -0.67
N LYS A 184 -12.97 -22.84 -1.11
CA LYS A 184 -11.79 -22.19 -0.54
C LYS A 184 -11.20 -21.21 -1.53
N ILE A 185 -10.72 -20.07 -1.02
CA ILE A 185 -9.99 -19.07 -1.81
C ILE A 185 -8.75 -18.62 -1.05
N ASN A 186 -7.74 -18.19 -1.80
CA ASN A 186 -6.53 -17.59 -1.25
C ASN A 186 -6.44 -16.13 -1.67
N ILE A 187 -6.23 -15.25 -0.70
CA ILE A 187 -6.05 -13.81 -0.95
C ILE A 187 -4.79 -13.34 -0.24
N LYS A 188 -3.87 -12.73 -0.99
CA LYS A 188 -2.70 -12.08 -0.44
C LYS A 188 -3.02 -10.64 -0.06
N LEU A 189 -2.78 -10.26 1.19
CA LEU A 189 -3.00 -8.91 1.70
C LEU A 189 -1.75 -8.45 2.45
N SER A 190 -0.96 -7.55 1.84
CA SER A 190 0.34 -7.15 2.37
C SER A 190 1.28 -8.36 2.58
N ASN A 191 1.71 -8.62 3.82
CA ASN A 191 2.54 -9.76 4.22
C ASN A 191 1.73 -10.95 4.76
N MET A 192 0.41 -10.96 4.55
CA MET A 192 -0.48 -12.01 5.04
C MET A 192 -1.07 -12.81 3.87
N ASP A 193 -0.87 -14.13 3.90
CA ASP A 193 -1.55 -15.08 3.03
C ASP A 193 -2.82 -15.55 3.73
N MET A 194 -3.96 -15.05 3.26
CA MET A 194 -5.26 -15.37 3.84
C MET A 194 -5.88 -16.56 3.11
N LYS A 195 -6.08 -17.65 3.81
CA LYS A 195 -6.79 -18.84 3.33
C LYS A 195 -8.23 -18.80 3.87
N ILE A 196 -9.20 -18.65 2.98
CA ILE A 196 -10.57 -18.31 3.36
C ILE A 196 -11.54 -19.40 2.88
N ILE A 197 -12.36 -19.91 3.82
CA ILE A 197 -13.51 -20.77 3.54
C ILE A 197 -14.69 -19.84 3.23
N LEU A 198 -15.40 -20.09 2.13
CA LEU A 198 -16.65 -19.40 1.79
C LEU A 198 -17.85 -20.26 2.24
N ASN A 199 -18.50 -19.87 3.31
CA ASN A 199 -19.65 -20.58 3.87
C ASN A 199 -20.94 -19.81 3.59
N LYS A 200 -21.85 -20.41 2.80
CA LYS A 200 -23.19 -19.83 2.56
C LYS A 200 -24.05 -19.99 3.80
N ILE A 201 -24.81 -18.95 4.11
CA ILE A 201 -25.79 -18.93 5.19
C ILE A 201 -27.13 -18.45 4.67
N ASP A 202 -28.21 -19.14 5.07
CA ASP A 202 -29.59 -18.86 4.61
C ASP A 202 -30.25 -17.79 5.44
N LYS A 203 -29.92 -17.69 6.73
CA LYS A 203 -30.51 -16.71 7.65
C LYS A 203 -29.62 -15.49 7.78
N LEU A 204 -30.24 -14.29 7.68
CA LEU A 204 -29.55 -13.02 7.92
C LEU A 204 -29.11 -12.95 9.39
N PRO A 205 -27.83 -12.90 9.69
CA PRO A 205 -27.37 -12.84 11.06
C PRO A 205 -27.68 -11.47 11.69
N ASN A 206 -28.02 -11.49 12.99
CA ASN A 206 -28.22 -10.25 13.74
C ASN A 206 -26.87 -9.61 14.09
N ILE A 207 -26.36 -8.79 13.18
CA ILE A 207 -25.05 -8.12 13.31
C ILE A 207 -25.27 -6.60 13.28
N LYS A 208 -24.64 -5.90 14.22
CA LYS A 208 -24.55 -4.42 14.20
C LYS A 208 -23.76 -3.93 12.98
N ASN A 209 -24.10 -2.77 12.43
CA ASN A 209 -23.40 -2.13 11.28
C ASN A 209 -23.43 -2.97 9.97
N LYS A 210 -24.54 -3.70 9.75
CA LYS A 210 -24.78 -4.44 8.51
C LYS A 210 -25.02 -3.49 7.33
N ILE A 211 -24.48 -3.87 6.17
CA ILE A 211 -24.65 -3.20 4.89
C ILE A 211 -25.21 -4.24 3.92
N LEU A 212 -26.42 -4.03 3.43
CA LEU A 212 -27.00 -4.87 2.38
C LEU A 212 -26.67 -4.22 1.02
N LEU A 213 -25.75 -4.80 0.28
CA LEU A 213 -25.30 -4.30 -0.99
C LEU A 213 -25.90 -5.08 -2.15
N ASN A 214 -26.63 -4.39 -3.04
CA ASN A 214 -27.06 -4.99 -4.30
C ASN A 214 -25.86 -5.18 -5.23
N ARG A 215 -25.75 -6.35 -5.85
CA ARG A 215 -24.67 -6.67 -6.78
C ARG A 215 -24.58 -5.69 -7.95
N ALA A 216 -25.69 -5.19 -8.46
CA ALA A 216 -25.70 -4.18 -9.52
C ALA A 216 -25.00 -2.88 -9.12
N HIS A 217 -25.01 -2.52 -7.83
CA HIS A 217 -24.42 -1.30 -7.30
C HIS A 217 -22.97 -1.47 -6.81
N THR A 218 -22.32 -2.62 -7.04
CA THR A 218 -20.92 -2.84 -6.62
C THR A 218 -19.94 -1.91 -7.34
N LYS A 219 -20.30 -1.37 -8.50
CA LYS A 219 -19.50 -0.40 -9.24
C LYS A 219 -19.59 1.02 -8.67
N SER A 220 -20.70 1.39 -8.02
CA SER A 220 -20.93 2.73 -7.45
C SER A 220 -20.39 2.89 -6.02
N ILE A 221 -20.00 1.81 -5.37
CA ILE A 221 -19.44 1.82 -4.01
C ILE A 221 -17.97 1.46 -4.04
N ILE A 222 -17.16 2.22 -3.32
CA ILE A 222 -15.73 1.92 -3.16
C ILE A 222 -15.58 0.70 -2.27
N LEU A 223 -15.40 -0.47 -2.90
CA LEU A 223 -15.12 -1.73 -2.23
C LEU A 223 -13.61 -2.03 -2.27
N PRO A 224 -13.04 -2.56 -1.17
CA PRO A 224 -11.68 -3.08 -1.18
C PRO A 224 -11.50 -4.16 -2.25
N SER A 225 -10.31 -4.24 -2.85
CA SER A 225 -9.96 -5.31 -3.80
C SER A 225 -10.15 -6.71 -3.19
N PHE A 226 -9.89 -6.83 -1.89
CA PHE A 226 -10.19 -8.02 -1.08
C PHE A 226 -11.65 -8.44 -1.18
N THR A 227 -12.58 -7.52 -0.90
CA THR A 227 -14.03 -7.78 -0.95
C THR A 227 -14.49 -8.10 -2.37
N LYS A 228 -13.95 -7.41 -3.38
CA LYS A 228 -14.22 -7.69 -4.81
C LYS A 228 -13.78 -9.10 -5.21
N LYS A 229 -12.64 -9.59 -4.72
CA LYS A 229 -12.17 -10.97 -4.98
C LYS A 229 -13.11 -12.01 -4.38
N ILE A 230 -13.62 -11.78 -3.18
CA ILE A 230 -14.63 -12.68 -2.59
C ILE A 230 -15.90 -12.66 -3.44
N PHE A 231 -16.41 -11.48 -3.83
CA PHE A 231 -17.58 -11.38 -4.71
C PHE A 231 -17.44 -12.18 -6.02
N SER A 232 -16.30 -12.03 -6.71
CA SER A 232 -16.05 -12.77 -7.96
C SER A 232 -15.99 -14.28 -7.75
N SER A 233 -15.60 -14.72 -6.56
CA SER A 233 -15.55 -16.14 -6.22
C SER A 233 -16.92 -16.70 -5.83
N VAL A 234 -17.78 -15.89 -5.20
CA VAL A 234 -19.14 -16.29 -4.83
C VAL A 234 -20.04 -16.45 -6.06
N SER A 235 -19.83 -15.67 -7.11
CA SER A 235 -20.62 -15.75 -8.37
C SER A 235 -20.48 -17.07 -9.13
N LYS A 236 -19.52 -17.89 -8.76
CA LYS A 236 -19.22 -19.19 -9.37
C LYS A 236 -19.61 -20.36 -8.46
N ILE A 237 -20.39 -20.11 -7.42
CA ILE A 237 -20.99 -21.04 -6.48
C ILE A 237 -22.49 -21.07 -6.72
#